data_98f163f10ea162ef1a952e3e710c6b9c
#
_entry.id   98f163f10ea162ef1a952e3e710c6b9c
#
_cell.length_a   1.000
_cell.length_b   1.000
_cell.length_c   1.000
_cell.angle_alpha   90.00
_cell.angle_beta   90.00
_cell.angle_gamma   90.00
#
_symmetry.space_group_name_H-M   'P 1'
#
loop_
_entity.id
_entity.type
_entity.pdbx_description
1 polymer ?
#
loop_
_entity_poly.entity_id
_entity_poly.type
_entity_poly.pdbx_seq_one_letter_code
_entity_poly.pdbx_strand_id
1 'polypeptide(L)'
;MEPSKYMLDLYGEKDGRYKAFFKDTYYVNNATNSTKNGYTWNEADAQRYGLSTSRVGNSAYDITLGDTAVYLSRKTYTQAERNACRYAIFNLEDNYADTKSPLKFFPSLKKADCPSLYAGSNASKPYSSADCIVYRLGETYLISAEIDWRLGNNQSAAERLNTLRNRACKGHD
;
A
#
# COMPACT_ATOMS: atom_id res chain seq x y z
N MET A 1 0.45 -11.04 7.03
CA MET A 1 -0.64 -10.42 7.82
C MET A 1 -1.34 -9.44 6.91
N GLU A 2 -2.63 -9.61 6.73
CA GLU A 2 -3.48 -8.80 5.84
C GLU A 2 -4.19 -7.73 6.68
N PRO A 3 -4.22 -6.46 6.24
CA PRO A 3 -5.04 -5.45 6.90
C PRO A 3 -6.52 -5.75 6.63
N SER A 4 -7.38 -5.60 7.61
CA SER A 4 -8.82 -5.68 7.37
C SER A 4 -9.31 -4.45 6.61
N LYS A 5 -10.44 -4.57 5.88
CA LYS A 5 -11.07 -3.42 5.22
C LYS A 5 -11.37 -2.31 6.23
N TYR A 6 -11.91 -2.68 7.39
CA TYR A 6 -12.18 -1.75 8.48
C TYR A 6 -10.94 -0.93 8.87
N MET A 7 -9.77 -1.59 9.01
CA MET A 7 -8.52 -0.90 9.31
C MET A 7 -8.14 0.11 8.23
N LEU A 8 -8.30 -0.25 6.96
CA LEU A 8 -7.99 0.66 5.84
C LEU A 8 -8.94 1.85 5.78
N ASP A 9 -10.21 1.64 6.12
CA ASP A 9 -11.26 2.68 6.09
C ASP A 9 -11.13 3.70 7.23
N LEU A 10 -10.41 3.36 8.30
CA LEU A 10 -10.12 4.30 9.40
C LEU A 10 -9.25 5.50 8.97
N TYR A 11 -8.53 5.38 7.85
CA TYR A 11 -7.70 6.46 7.33
C TYR A 11 -8.49 7.31 6.34
N GLY A 12 -8.80 8.56 6.70
CA GLY A 12 -9.41 9.52 5.79
C GLY A 12 -8.49 9.86 4.60
N GLU A 13 -9.03 10.51 3.57
CA GLU A 13 -8.26 10.87 2.36
C GLU A 13 -7.09 11.80 2.66
N LYS A 14 -7.25 12.70 3.63
CA LYS A 14 -6.21 13.65 4.09
C LYS A 14 -5.25 13.06 5.13
N ASP A 15 -5.42 11.78 5.49
CA ASP A 15 -4.57 11.15 6.49
C ASP A 15 -3.31 10.56 5.86
N GLY A 16 -2.19 11.26 5.98
CA GLY A 16 -0.89 10.83 5.46
C GLY A 16 -0.35 9.52 6.05
N ARG A 17 -0.93 9.05 7.17
CA ARG A 17 -0.51 7.79 7.79
C ARG A 17 -0.82 6.59 6.91
N TYR A 18 -1.89 6.64 6.10
CA TYR A 18 -2.17 5.56 5.15
C TYR A 18 -0.96 5.31 4.23
N LYS A 19 -0.50 6.36 3.55
CA LYS A 19 0.65 6.27 2.63
C LYS A 19 1.96 5.92 3.34
N ALA A 20 2.08 6.31 4.62
CA ALA A 20 3.26 5.99 5.43
C ALA A 20 3.28 4.53 5.90
N PHE A 21 2.11 3.92 6.14
CA PHE A 21 1.99 2.59 6.71
C PHE A 21 1.76 1.48 5.69
N PHE A 22 1.11 1.79 4.57
CA PHE A 22 0.72 0.82 3.58
C PHE A 22 1.41 1.05 2.23
N LYS A 23 1.84 -0.03 1.63
CA LYS A 23 2.35 -0.07 0.26
C LYS A 23 1.19 -0.53 -0.63
N ASP A 24 0.60 0.41 -1.32
CA ASP A 24 -0.49 0.20 -2.26
C ASP A 24 -0.05 0.24 -3.73
N THR A 25 1.18 0.68 -3.97
CA THR A 25 1.76 0.81 -5.30
C THR A 25 3.03 -0.03 -5.40
N TYR A 26 3.09 -0.86 -6.43
CA TYR A 26 4.23 -1.72 -6.73
C TYR A 26 4.82 -1.32 -8.07
N TYR A 27 6.13 -1.17 -8.11
CA TYR A 27 6.88 -0.74 -9.28
C TYR A 27 7.58 -1.92 -9.94
N VAL A 28 7.84 -1.81 -11.23
CA VAL A 28 8.68 -2.76 -11.97
C VAL A 28 10.10 -2.67 -11.42
N ASN A 29 10.57 -3.76 -10.82
CA ASN A 29 11.88 -3.83 -10.15
C ASN A 29 12.83 -4.87 -10.76
N ASN A 30 12.39 -5.62 -11.78
CA ASN A 30 13.17 -6.67 -12.40
C ASN A 30 13.39 -6.37 -13.89
N ALA A 31 14.64 -6.11 -14.24
CA ALA A 31 15.04 -5.87 -15.62
C ALA A 31 15.12 -7.15 -16.47
N THR A 32 15.17 -8.34 -15.85
CA THR A 32 15.34 -9.61 -16.56
C THR A 32 14.07 -10.07 -17.29
N ASN A 33 12.91 -9.63 -16.84
CA ASN A 33 11.62 -9.88 -17.52
C ASN A 33 11.18 -8.70 -18.39
N SER A 34 11.91 -7.58 -18.35
CA SER A 34 11.76 -6.52 -19.31
C SER A 34 12.70 -6.82 -20.47
N THR A 35 12.17 -7.04 -21.65
CA THR A 35 12.92 -6.81 -22.90
C THR A 35 13.59 -5.43 -22.73
N LYS A 36 14.70 -5.17 -23.44
CA LYS A 36 15.52 -3.94 -23.30
C LYS A 36 14.73 -2.61 -23.25
N ASN A 37 13.42 -2.63 -23.52
CA ASN A 37 12.55 -1.47 -23.64
C ASN A 37 11.27 -1.51 -22.79
N GLY A 38 11.04 -2.53 -21.96
CA GLY A 38 9.85 -2.59 -21.12
C GLY A 38 9.23 -3.98 -21.03
N TYR A 39 8.25 -4.10 -20.15
CA TYR A 39 7.45 -5.31 -19.97
C TYR A 39 6.22 -5.20 -20.85
N THR A 40 6.05 -6.18 -21.77
CA THR A 40 4.87 -6.31 -22.61
C THR A 40 3.90 -7.31 -22.01
N TRP A 41 2.64 -6.94 -21.84
CA TRP A 41 1.60 -7.79 -21.27
C TRP A 41 1.37 -9.04 -22.13
N ASN A 42 1.28 -10.19 -21.50
CA ASN A 42 0.93 -11.46 -22.12
C ASN A 42 -0.45 -11.95 -21.65
N GLU A 43 -0.97 -13.00 -22.28
CA GLU A 43 -2.31 -13.54 -21.96
C GLU A 43 -2.43 -14.01 -20.51
N ALA A 44 -1.38 -14.67 -19.99
CA ALA A 44 -1.39 -15.18 -18.62
C ALA A 44 -1.49 -14.06 -17.60
N ASP A 45 -0.80 -12.94 -17.84
CA ASP A 45 -0.88 -11.76 -16.99
C ASP A 45 -2.23 -11.05 -17.13
N ALA A 46 -2.72 -10.88 -18.34
CA ALA A 46 -4.04 -10.29 -18.58
C ALA A 46 -5.12 -11.08 -17.82
N GLN A 47 -5.11 -12.40 -17.92
CA GLN A 47 -6.02 -13.27 -17.20
C GLN A 47 -5.82 -13.18 -15.68
N ARG A 48 -4.57 -13.26 -15.20
CA ARG A 48 -4.23 -13.17 -13.78
C ARG A 48 -4.72 -11.89 -13.13
N TYR A 49 -4.62 -10.77 -13.84
CA TYR A 49 -4.95 -9.45 -13.34
C TYR A 49 -6.34 -8.96 -13.75
N GLY A 50 -7.13 -9.79 -14.45
CA GLY A 50 -8.48 -9.42 -14.91
C GLY A 50 -8.48 -8.26 -15.90
N LEU A 51 -7.47 -8.18 -16.77
CA LEU A 51 -7.28 -7.10 -17.73
C LEU A 51 -7.77 -7.52 -19.13
N SER A 52 -8.06 -6.54 -19.98
CA SER A 52 -8.44 -6.80 -21.36
C SER A 52 -7.31 -7.45 -22.17
N THR A 53 -7.65 -8.44 -22.97
CA THR A 53 -6.72 -9.07 -23.91
C THR A 53 -6.22 -8.11 -25.02
N SER A 54 -6.92 -6.98 -25.25
CA SER A 54 -6.50 -5.96 -26.21
C SER A 54 -5.16 -5.31 -25.87
N ARG A 55 -4.68 -5.42 -24.64
CA ARG A 55 -3.35 -4.94 -24.23
C ARG A 55 -2.22 -5.92 -24.53
N VAL A 56 -2.53 -7.19 -24.75
CA VAL A 56 -1.52 -8.24 -24.99
C VAL A 56 -0.76 -7.94 -26.28
N GLY A 57 0.57 -7.86 -26.16
CA GLY A 57 1.44 -7.52 -27.29
C GLY A 57 1.33 -6.07 -27.79
N ASN A 58 0.57 -5.22 -27.13
CA ASN A 58 0.37 -3.83 -27.53
C ASN A 58 1.34 -2.90 -26.76
N SER A 59 2.30 -2.33 -27.48
CA SER A 59 3.35 -1.46 -26.91
C SER A 59 2.82 -0.19 -26.24
N ALA A 60 1.58 0.23 -26.52
CA ALA A 60 0.94 1.35 -25.81
C ALA A 60 0.76 1.07 -24.31
N TYR A 61 0.75 -0.19 -23.92
CA TYR A 61 0.62 -0.64 -22.53
C TYR A 61 1.94 -1.14 -21.93
N ASP A 62 3.05 -1.03 -22.65
CA ASP A 62 4.35 -1.45 -22.13
C ASP A 62 4.75 -0.60 -20.91
N ILE A 63 5.32 -1.27 -19.91
CA ILE A 63 5.85 -0.65 -18.70
C ILE A 63 7.33 -0.95 -18.55
N THR A 64 8.10 0.02 -18.10
CA THR A 64 9.55 -0.05 -17.97
C THR A 64 9.99 -0.14 -16.51
N LEU A 65 11.27 -0.39 -16.29
CA LEU A 65 11.85 -0.41 -14.94
C LEU A 65 11.57 0.92 -14.21
N GLY A 66 10.97 0.83 -13.03
CA GLY A 66 10.58 1.99 -12.22
C GLY A 66 9.15 2.48 -12.46
N ASP A 67 8.50 2.07 -13.56
CA ASP A 67 7.09 2.37 -13.78
C ASP A 67 6.21 1.61 -12.78
N THR A 68 5.01 2.15 -12.52
CA THR A 68 3.99 1.43 -11.75
C THR A 68 3.60 0.15 -12.49
N ALA A 69 3.68 -0.99 -11.80
CA ALA A 69 3.20 -2.28 -12.29
C ALA A 69 1.79 -2.59 -11.79
N VAL A 70 1.58 -2.39 -10.48
CA VAL A 70 0.31 -2.71 -9.81
C VAL A 70 -0.05 -1.58 -8.84
N TYR A 71 -1.31 -1.19 -8.86
CA TYR A 71 -1.89 -0.24 -7.91
C TYR A 71 -3.12 -0.83 -7.23
N LEU A 72 -3.13 -0.82 -5.90
CA LEU A 72 -4.23 -1.26 -5.06
C LEU A 72 -5.03 -0.03 -4.63
N SER A 73 -6.16 0.20 -5.29
CA SER A 73 -6.90 1.45 -5.14
C SER A 73 -8.00 1.37 -4.08
N ARG A 74 -8.04 2.39 -3.23
CA ARG A 74 -9.18 2.65 -2.33
C ARG A 74 -10.37 3.26 -3.07
N LYS A 75 -10.12 3.92 -4.20
CA LYS A 75 -11.14 4.41 -5.12
C LYS A 75 -11.56 3.28 -6.05
N THR A 76 -12.86 3.14 -6.29
CA THR A 76 -13.39 2.15 -7.24
C THR A 76 -13.25 2.67 -8.67
N TYR A 77 -12.51 1.95 -9.48
CA TYR A 77 -12.35 2.17 -10.92
C TYR A 77 -13.26 1.21 -11.69
N THR A 78 -13.88 1.69 -12.74
CA THR A 78 -14.64 0.85 -13.67
C THR A 78 -13.71 -0.07 -14.46
N GLN A 79 -14.25 -1.15 -15.04
CA GLN A 79 -13.46 -2.04 -15.89
C GLN A 79 -12.87 -1.30 -17.11
N ALA A 80 -13.59 -0.34 -17.67
CA ALA A 80 -13.10 0.47 -18.79
C ALA A 80 -11.89 1.32 -18.39
N GLU A 81 -11.96 2.00 -17.25
CA GLU A 81 -10.84 2.79 -16.72
C GLU A 81 -9.62 1.91 -16.42
N ARG A 82 -9.84 0.74 -15.82
CA ARG A 82 -8.76 -0.23 -15.54
C ARG A 82 -8.11 -0.72 -16.83
N ASN A 83 -8.89 -1.01 -17.86
CA ASN A 83 -8.37 -1.47 -19.15
C ASN A 83 -7.61 -0.37 -19.92
N ALA A 84 -7.96 0.89 -19.72
CA ALA A 84 -7.28 2.03 -20.34
C ALA A 84 -5.90 2.34 -19.67
N CYS A 85 -5.68 1.90 -18.45
CA CYS A 85 -4.41 2.12 -17.75
C CYS A 85 -3.29 1.22 -18.27
N ARG A 86 -2.04 1.74 -18.27
CA ARG A 86 -0.84 0.97 -18.62
C ARG A 86 -0.50 -0.10 -17.59
N TYR A 87 -0.78 0.15 -16.32
CA TYR A 87 -0.54 -0.75 -15.20
C TYR A 87 -1.84 -1.41 -14.70
N ALA A 88 -1.72 -2.46 -13.90
CA ALA A 88 -2.86 -3.15 -13.33
C ALA A 88 -3.42 -2.38 -12.12
N ILE A 89 -4.73 -2.13 -12.11
CA ILE A 89 -5.45 -1.53 -10.99
C ILE A 89 -6.37 -2.57 -10.38
N PHE A 90 -6.27 -2.75 -9.05
CA PHE A 90 -7.20 -3.55 -8.26
C PHE A 90 -7.98 -2.64 -7.33
N ASN A 91 -9.29 -2.70 -7.41
CA ASN A 91 -10.15 -2.05 -6.43
C ASN A 91 -10.09 -2.86 -5.13
N LEU A 92 -9.73 -2.24 -4.05
CA LEU A 92 -9.74 -2.91 -2.74
C LEU A 92 -11.15 -3.35 -2.35
N GLU A 93 -12.18 -2.61 -2.76
CA GLU A 93 -13.58 -2.98 -2.53
C GLU A 93 -13.91 -4.35 -3.09
N ASP A 94 -13.57 -4.60 -4.36
CA ASP A 94 -13.84 -5.89 -5.04
C ASP A 94 -13.10 -7.04 -4.34
N ASN A 95 -11.89 -6.77 -3.85
CA ASN A 95 -11.05 -7.77 -3.22
C ASN A 95 -11.57 -8.20 -1.83
N TYR A 96 -12.15 -7.27 -1.07
CA TYR A 96 -12.74 -7.55 0.25
C TYR A 96 -14.21 -7.99 0.17
N ALA A 97 -14.88 -7.82 -0.95
CA ALA A 97 -16.27 -8.26 -1.13
C ALA A 97 -16.40 -9.79 -1.22
N ASP A 98 -15.40 -10.47 -1.76
CA ASP A 98 -15.37 -11.94 -1.85
C ASP A 98 -14.81 -12.57 -0.56
N THR A 99 -15.73 -12.91 0.36
CA THR A 99 -15.37 -13.55 1.64
C THR A 99 -15.02 -15.04 1.51
N LYS A 100 -15.20 -15.64 0.34
CA LYS A 100 -14.97 -17.09 0.10
C LYS A 100 -13.61 -17.38 -0.50
N SER A 101 -13.00 -16.40 -1.15
CA SER A 101 -11.67 -16.54 -1.72
C SER A 101 -10.63 -15.88 -0.82
N PRO A 102 -9.44 -16.49 -0.65
CA PRO A 102 -8.35 -15.82 0.04
C PRO A 102 -8.01 -14.51 -0.69
N LEU A 103 -7.81 -13.45 0.07
CA LEU A 103 -7.41 -12.15 -0.49
C LEU A 103 -6.14 -12.33 -1.31
N LYS A 104 -6.23 -12.03 -2.61
CA LYS A 104 -5.09 -12.21 -3.53
C LYS A 104 -4.17 -10.99 -3.53
N PHE A 105 -4.75 -9.82 -3.32
CA PHE A 105 -4.04 -8.54 -3.41
C PHE A 105 -4.50 -7.61 -2.29
N PHE A 106 -3.58 -7.22 -1.43
CA PHE A 106 -3.83 -6.30 -0.32
C PHE A 106 -2.62 -5.38 -0.11
N PRO A 107 -2.81 -4.17 0.42
CA PRO A 107 -1.71 -3.28 0.73
C PRO A 107 -0.82 -3.89 1.82
N SER A 108 0.45 -4.06 1.54
CA SER A 108 1.40 -4.56 2.52
C SER A 108 1.86 -3.47 3.49
N LEU A 109 2.25 -3.86 4.70
CA LEU A 109 2.76 -2.92 5.69
C LEU A 109 4.17 -2.44 5.30
N LYS A 110 4.33 -1.12 5.17
CA LYS A 110 5.61 -0.46 4.88
C LYS A 110 6.55 -0.38 6.08
N LYS A 111 6.03 -0.56 7.28
CA LYS A 111 6.78 -0.30 8.52
C LYS A 111 8.10 -1.07 8.62
N ALA A 112 8.16 -2.24 8.00
CA ALA A 112 9.36 -3.07 7.93
C ALA A 112 9.98 -3.15 6.52
N ASP A 113 9.48 -2.34 5.57
CA ASP A 113 9.98 -2.31 4.19
C ASP A 113 11.17 -1.34 4.11
N CYS A 114 12.37 -1.88 4.23
CA CYS A 114 13.63 -1.14 4.11
C CYS A 114 14.46 -1.73 2.98
N PRO A 115 14.12 -1.46 1.70
CA PRO A 115 14.78 -2.10 0.56
C PRO A 115 16.31 -1.89 0.52
N SER A 116 16.79 -0.76 1.02
CA SER A 116 18.22 -0.44 1.09
C SER A 116 19.01 -1.24 2.12
N LEU A 117 18.30 -1.91 3.03
CA LEU A 117 18.91 -2.71 4.12
C LEU A 117 18.75 -4.21 3.89
N TYR A 118 18.19 -4.64 2.76
CA TYR A 118 18.20 -6.04 2.39
C TYR A 118 19.62 -6.45 1.95
N ALA A 119 20.26 -7.29 2.75
CA ALA A 119 21.58 -7.81 2.43
C ALA A 119 21.48 -8.84 1.29
N GLY A 120 22.08 -8.53 0.15
CA GLY A 120 22.31 -9.45 -0.95
C GLY A 120 21.22 -9.50 -2.00
N SER A 121 21.63 -9.80 -3.21
CA SER A 121 20.81 -9.93 -4.42
C SER A 121 19.93 -11.20 -4.46
N ASN A 122 19.91 -12.00 -3.41
CA ASN A 122 19.13 -13.24 -3.34
C ASN A 122 17.71 -12.95 -2.86
N ALA A 123 16.80 -12.77 -3.81
CA ALA A 123 15.37 -12.61 -3.58
C ALA A 123 14.72 -13.79 -2.79
N SER A 124 15.40 -14.91 -2.66
CA SER A 124 14.90 -16.10 -1.96
C SER A 124 15.08 -16.06 -0.43
N LYS A 125 15.88 -15.12 0.10
CA LYS A 125 16.07 -14.95 1.55
C LYS A 125 16.16 -13.46 1.90
N PRO A 126 15.06 -12.75 1.99
CA PRO A 126 15.05 -11.34 2.36
C PRO A 126 15.35 -11.21 3.87
N TYR A 127 16.61 -11.00 4.20
CA TYR A 127 16.99 -10.56 5.53
C TYR A 127 16.95 -9.03 5.56
N SER A 128 16.22 -8.46 6.51
CA SER A 128 16.32 -7.04 6.82
C SER A 128 17.28 -6.86 7.98
N SER A 129 18.27 -5.98 7.81
CA SER A 129 19.15 -5.50 8.88
C SER A 129 18.58 -4.26 9.58
N ALA A 130 17.33 -3.89 9.30
CA ALA A 130 16.67 -2.76 9.93
C ALA A 130 16.37 -3.05 11.39
N ASP A 131 16.60 -2.05 12.24
CA ASP A 131 16.28 -2.13 13.66
C ASP A 131 14.79 -2.35 13.88
N CYS A 132 14.45 -3.23 14.82
CA CYS A 132 13.09 -3.43 15.28
C CYS A 132 12.72 -2.35 16.30
N ILE A 133 11.83 -1.45 15.90
CA ILE A 133 11.34 -0.40 16.80
C ILE A 133 10.33 -1.02 17.78
N VAL A 134 10.68 -1.09 19.06
CA VAL A 134 9.82 -1.63 20.13
C VAL A 134 8.81 -0.57 20.57
N TYR A 135 9.28 0.64 20.88
CA TYR A 135 8.44 1.76 21.31
C TYR A 135 8.69 3.03 20.50
N ARG A 136 7.65 3.83 20.36
CA ARG A 136 7.72 5.14 19.69
C ARG A 136 7.08 6.21 20.56
N LEU A 137 7.57 7.44 20.44
CA LEU A 137 7.02 8.61 21.15
C LEU A 137 5.50 8.76 20.97
N GLY A 138 4.97 8.44 19.77
CA GLY A 138 3.53 8.44 19.51
C GLY A 138 2.74 7.51 20.42
N GLU A 139 3.28 6.34 20.77
CA GLU A 139 2.67 5.41 21.71
C GLU A 139 2.63 5.99 23.12
N THR A 140 3.71 6.66 23.55
CA THR A 140 3.74 7.37 24.84
C THR A 140 2.64 8.44 24.93
N TYR A 141 2.39 9.19 23.85
CA TYR A 141 1.27 10.14 23.78
C TYR A 141 -0.08 9.46 23.91
N LEU A 142 -0.29 8.30 23.28
CA LEU A 142 -1.54 7.55 23.36
C LEU A 142 -1.78 7.01 24.77
N ILE A 143 -0.75 6.42 25.41
CA ILE A 143 -0.83 5.94 26.79
C ILE A 143 -1.16 7.09 27.72
N SER A 144 -0.48 8.25 27.57
CA SER A 144 -0.75 9.42 28.40
C SER A 144 -2.17 9.97 28.20
N ALA A 145 -2.68 9.95 26.95
CA ALA A 145 -4.06 10.35 26.68
C ALA A 145 -5.08 9.41 27.34
N GLU A 146 -4.81 8.10 27.35
CA GLU A 146 -5.66 7.12 28.02
C GLU A 146 -5.66 7.33 29.55
N ILE A 147 -4.50 7.61 30.13
CA ILE A 147 -4.38 7.91 31.57
C ILE A 147 -5.20 9.17 31.91
N ASP A 148 -5.02 10.27 31.17
CA ASP A 148 -5.77 11.50 31.38
C ASP A 148 -7.29 11.26 31.27
N TRP A 149 -7.73 10.51 30.26
CA TRP A 149 -9.15 10.17 30.10
C TRP A 149 -9.68 9.36 31.29
N ARG A 150 -8.94 8.36 31.77
CA ARG A 150 -9.35 7.54 32.93
C ARG A 150 -9.41 8.35 34.24
N LEU A 151 -8.61 9.40 34.34
CA LEU A 151 -8.63 10.34 35.45
C LEU A 151 -9.71 11.44 35.33
N GLY A 152 -10.47 11.45 34.24
CA GLY A 152 -11.49 12.48 33.97
C GLY A 152 -10.95 13.77 33.35
N ASN A 153 -9.66 13.85 33.04
CA ASN A 153 -8.99 15.01 32.43
C ASN A 153 -9.21 15.04 30.92
N ASN A 154 -10.46 15.08 30.47
CA ASN A 154 -10.81 14.92 29.05
C ASN A 154 -10.16 15.95 28.12
N GLN A 155 -9.95 17.19 28.59
CA GLN A 155 -9.28 18.25 27.83
C GLN A 155 -7.82 17.87 27.52
N SER A 156 -7.04 17.46 28.53
CA SER A 156 -5.66 17.02 28.36
C SER A 156 -5.55 15.80 27.45
N ALA A 157 -6.46 14.83 27.58
CA ALA A 157 -6.51 13.66 26.73
C ALA A 157 -6.71 14.06 25.25
N ALA A 158 -7.65 14.97 24.96
CA ALA A 158 -7.93 15.48 23.63
C ALA A 158 -6.71 16.23 23.04
N GLU A 159 -6.01 17.04 23.82
CA GLU A 159 -4.82 17.79 23.39
C GLU A 159 -3.69 16.84 22.96
N ARG A 160 -3.44 15.77 23.72
CA ARG A 160 -2.45 14.73 23.36
C ARG A 160 -2.81 14.01 22.09
N LEU A 161 -4.08 13.63 21.88
CA LEU A 161 -4.55 13.01 20.66
C LEU A 161 -4.41 13.96 19.46
N ASN A 162 -4.76 15.23 19.64
CA ASN A 162 -4.66 16.23 18.58
C ASN A 162 -3.21 16.51 18.18
N THR A 163 -2.26 16.43 19.10
CA THR A 163 -0.83 16.52 18.78
C THR A 163 -0.42 15.46 17.75
N LEU A 164 -0.90 14.23 17.89
CA LEU A 164 -0.63 13.16 16.93
C LEU A 164 -1.38 13.34 15.60
N ARG A 165 -2.66 13.77 15.68
CA ARG A 165 -3.48 14.03 14.49
C ARG A 165 -2.90 15.15 13.64
N ASN A 166 -2.54 16.26 14.25
CA ASN A 166 -1.95 17.41 13.53
C ASN A 166 -0.65 17.03 12.81
N ARG A 167 0.17 16.18 13.44
CA ARG A 167 1.37 15.67 12.77
C ARG A 167 1.02 14.77 11.57
N ALA A 168 -0.03 13.95 11.69
CA ALA A 168 -0.43 13.01 10.66
C ALA A 168 -1.02 13.70 9.42
N CYS A 169 -1.68 14.85 9.61
CA CYS A 169 -2.33 15.61 8.55
C CYS A 169 -1.44 16.68 7.92
N LYS A 170 -0.22 16.91 8.43
CA LYS A 170 0.71 17.89 7.85
C LYS A 170 1.06 17.52 6.40
N GLY A 171 0.86 18.49 5.50
CA GLY A 171 1.18 18.34 4.07
C GLY A 171 0.00 17.87 3.22
N HIS A 172 -1.22 17.89 3.76
CA HIS A 172 -2.48 17.57 3.07
C HIS A 172 -3.51 18.70 3.11
N ASP A 173 -3.03 19.95 3.34
CA ASP A 173 -3.85 21.17 3.24
C ASP A 173 -3.94 21.65 1.79
#